data_1d8721e49ded8aa4b3e0c6cc29e0366e
#
_entry.id   1d8721e49ded8aa4b3e0c6cc29e0366e
#
_cell.length_a   1.000
_cell.length_b   1.000
_cell.length_c   1.000
_cell.angle_alpha   90.00
_cell.angle_beta   90.00
_cell.angle_gamma   90.00
#
_symmetry.space_group_name_H-M   'P 1'
#
loop_
_entity.id
_entity.type
_entity.pdbx_description
1 polymer ?
#
loop_
_entity_poly.entity_id
_entity_poly.type
_entity_poly.pdbx_seq_one_letter_code
_entity_poly.pdbx_strand_id
1 'polypeptide(L)'
;MERGQFGLGDRIVEQNAKKIFSCIVEQAYQHDLSQMRFWGNVDVELCKNGLARTAEGQKYLFNLAHKLLKRPNPISDLSAVVTGIILAMNVPVGMPLGQLIIGDLVAIVIVKQLFGGIGMNFANPALVGRIVLFISFAGSMNKWVFPDAAVDQLSKATPLAVADPSKLSLLDLFMGIHGGVLGETCALAIVLGLIYLVATKTISIAIPASYVGSVFVFYLIATKDLHSALVAVLSGGLLFGAVFMATDYVTSPFTLKGKLVYGVALGIVTFAIRYWGSYTEGVSFALLFMNLWVPYINDLTRQTPYGYIKPAKKAKEGAGK
;
A
#
# COMPACT_ATOMS: atom_id res chain seq x y z
N MET A 1 -11.63 -24.65 -26.27
CA MET A 1 -11.78 -23.54 -25.27
C MET A 1 -10.50 -22.77 -25.26
N GLU A 2 -10.53 -21.60 -25.88
CA GLU A 2 -9.38 -20.79 -26.22
C GLU A 2 -8.72 -20.22 -24.96
N ARG A 3 -7.41 -20.39 -24.85
CA ARG A 3 -6.60 -19.72 -23.85
C ARG A 3 -6.55 -18.23 -24.23
N GLY A 4 -7.24 -17.42 -23.44
CA GLY A 4 -7.22 -15.97 -23.60
C GLY A 4 -5.78 -15.46 -23.67
N GLN A 5 -5.45 -14.81 -24.77
CA GLN A 5 -4.20 -14.07 -24.94
C GLN A 5 -4.21 -12.93 -23.94
N PHE A 6 -3.30 -13.00 -22.99
CA PHE A 6 -2.96 -11.84 -22.16
C PHE A 6 -2.52 -10.71 -23.10
N GLY A 7 -3.19 -9.57 -23.01
CA GLY A 7 -2.98 -8.45 -23.91
C GLY A 7 -1.60 -7.83 -23.79
N LEU A 8 -1.20 -7.09 -24.82
CA LEU A 8 0.10 -6.37 -24.89
C LEU A 8 0.32 -5.46 -23.65
N GLY A 9 -0.77 -4.96 -23.05
CA GLY A 9 -0.74 -4.15 -21.84
C GLY A 9 -0.17 -4.86 -20.61
N ASP A 10 -0.49 -6.14 -20.43
CA ASP A 10 -0.04 -6.91 -19.26
C ASP A 10 1.47 -7.16 -19.28
N ARG A 11 2.04 -7.37 -20.47
CA ARG A 11 3.49 -7.52 -20.65
C ARG A 11 4.25 -6.22 -20.40
N ILE A 12 3.66 -5.09 -20.76
CA ILE A 12 4.28 -3.76 -20.54
C ILE A 12 4.30 -3.45 -19.05
N VAL A 13 3.23 -3.74 -18.32
CA VAL A 13 3.14 -3.56 -16.85
C VAL A 13 4.17 -4.44 -16.15
N GLU A 14 4.31 -5.71 -16.57
CA GLU A 14 5.29 -6.64 -16.02
C GLU A 14 6.75 -6.21 -16.31
N GLN A 15 7.03 -5.78 -17.52
CA GLN A 15 8.38 -5.27 -17.88
C GLN A 15 8.72 -3.97 -17.13
N ASN A 16 7.75 -3.09 -16.93
CA ASN A 16 7.97 -1.85 -16.20
C ASN A 16 8.12 -2.10 -14.69
N ALA A 17 7.33 -3.01 -14.10
CA ALA A 17 7.53 -3.43 -12.73
C ALA A 17 8.92 -4.06 -12.51
N LYS A 18 9.40 -4.89 -13.46
CA LYS A 18 10.76 -5.43 -13.43
C LYS A 18 11.84 -4.35 -13.55
N LYS A 19 11.62 -3.33 -14.40
CA LYS A 19 12.56 -2.20 -14.53
C LYS A 19 12.59 -1.32 -13.28
N ILE A 20 11.44 -1.03 -12.69
CA ILE A 20 11.36 -0.27 -11.43
C ILE A 20 12.08 -1.03 -10.32
N PHE A 21 11.83 -2.33 -10.23
CA PHE A 21 12.46 -3.19 -9.25
C PHE A 21 13.98 -3.27 -9.45
N SER A 22 14.45 -3.50 -10.68
CA SER A 22 15.90 -3.48 -10.97
C SER A 22 16.51 -2.11 -10.67
N CYS A 23 15.82 -1.02 -11.00
CA CYS A 23 16.30 0.33 -10.74
C CYS A 23 16.38 0.64 -9.22
N ILE A 24 15.37 0.27 -8.43
CA ILE A 24 15.38 0.47 -6.98
C ILE A 24 16.44 -0.43 -6.32
N VAL A 25 16.53 -1.70 -6.75
CA VAL A 25 17.53 -2.64 -6.23
C VAL A 25 18.92 -2.30 -6.73
N GLU A 26 19.08 -1.89 -7.99
CA GLU A 26 20.37 -1.55 -8.58
C GLU A 26 20.89 -0.19 -8.10
N GLN A 27 20.03 0.81 -7.89
CA GLN A 27 20.42 2.03 -7.18
C GLN A 27 20.76 1.76 -5.71
N ALA A 28 20.06 0.84 -5.05
CA ALA A 28 20.43 0.38 -3.73
C ALA A 28 21.74 -0.43 -3.71
N TYR A 29 22.12 -1.06 -4.82
CA TYR A 29 23.33 -1.86 -4.95
C TYR A 29 24.56 -1.07 -5.43
N GLN A 30 24.38 -0.07 -6.31
CA GLN A 30 25.50 0.67 -6.94
C GLN A 30 25.92 1.92 -6.17
N HIS A 31 25.04 2.51 -5.36
CA HIS A 31 25.47 3.56 -4.45
C HIS A 31 25.92 2.95 -3.14
N ASP A 32 27.17 3.24 -2.78
CA ASP A 32 27.69 3.04 -1.44
C ASP A 32 26.84 3.84 -0.46
N LEU A 33 25.80 3.19 0.05
CA LEU A 33 24.80 3.80 0.94
C LEU A 33 25.41 4.25 2.27
N SER A 34 26.69 3.89 2.53
CA SER A 34 27.47 4.42 3.64
C SER A 34 27.74 5.92 3.51
N GLN A 35 27.69 6.47 2.28
CA GLN A 35 27.84 7.89 1.99
C GLN A 35 26.51 8.67 2.04
N MET A 36 25.37 8.01 1.98
CA MET A 36 24.08 8.65 2.15
C MET A 36 23.75 8.78 3.63
N ARG A 37 24.26 9.83 4.27
CA ARG A 37 23.79 10.31 5.58
C ARG A 37 22.28 10.62 5.63
N PHE A 38 21.60 10.44 4.51
CA PHE A 38 20.18 10.65 4.28
C PHE A 38 19.25 9.69 5.05
N TRP A 39 19.74 8.48 5.34
CA TRP A 39 18.95 7.43 5.98
C TRP A 39 19.29 7.26 7.47
N GLY A 40 20.10 8.18 8.04
CA GLY A 40 20.62 8.00 9.39
C GLY A 40 21.37 6.68 9.53
N ASN A 41 21.65 6.26 10.75
CA ASN A 41 22.29 4.98 11.04
C ASN A 41 21.30 3.78 10.95
N VAL A 42 20.32 3.82 10.05
CA VAL A 42 19.56 2.63 9.73
C VAL A 42 20.56 1.65 9.13
N ASP A 43 20.71 0.48 9.74
CA ASP A 43 21.59 -0.56 9.25
C ASP A 43 21.09 -1.03 7.90
N VAL A 44 21.66 -0.42 6.84
CA VAL A 44 21.29 -0.67 5.44
C VAL A 44 21.50 -2.12 5.08
N GLU A 45 22.50 -2.75 5.70
CA GLU A 45 22.81 -4.17 5.49
C GLU A 45 21.72 -5.05 6.11
N LEU A 46 21.19 -4.68 7.26
CA LEU A 46 20.04 -5.33 7.88
C LEU A 46 18.77 -5.19 7.02
N CYS A 47 18.54 -4.01 6.45
CA CYS A 47 17.42 -3.77 5.53
C CYS A 47 17.55 -4.57 4.23
N LYS A 48 18.74 -4.58 3.60
CA LYS A 48 19.02 -5.40 2.41
C LYS A 48 18.80 -6.88 2.68
N ASN A 49 19.34 -7.37 3.79
CA ASN A 49 19.20 -8.77 4.19
C ASN A 49 17.74 -9.12 4.51
N GLY A 50 17.00 -8.22 5.15
CA GLY A 50 15.57 -8.38 5.41
C GLY A 50 14.75 -8.49 4.13
N LEU A 51 14.94 -7.57 3.19
CA LEU A 51 14.26 -7.57 1.89
C LEU A 51 14.59 -8.82 1.07
N ALA A 52 15.87 -9.21 1.00
CA ALA A 52 16.30 -10.41 0.28
C ALA A 52 15.70 -11.69 0.89
N ARG A 53 15.77 -11.83 2.21
CA ARG A 53 15.20 -12.99 2.91
C ARG A 53 13.69 -13.09 2.77
N THR A 54 12.98 -11.96 2.78
CA THR A 54 11.52 -11.94 2.56
C THR A 54 11.19 -12.41 1.15
N ALA A 55 11.90 -11.92 0.14
CA ALA A 55 11.71 -12.34 -1.25
C ALA A 55 12.01 -13.83 -1.47
N GLU A 56 13.06 -14.36 -0.86
CA GLU A 56 13.38 -15.80 -0.91
C GLU A 56 12.35 -16.64 -0.16
N GLY A 57 11.99 -16.25 1.07
CA GLY A 57 10.95 -16.91 1.85
C GLY A 57 9.63 -17.04 1.09
N GLN A 58 9.23 -15.99 0.40
CA GLN A 58 8.02 -16.03 -0.42
C GLN A 58 8.11 -16.98 -1.61
N LYS A 59 9.26 -17.13 -2.26
CA LYS A 59 9.45 -18.15 -3.31
C LYS A 59 9.23 -19.57 -2.76
N TYR A 60 9.76 -19.88 -1.58
CA TYR A 60 9.56 -21.20 -0.95
C TYR A 60 8.10 -21.45 -0.59
N LEU A 61 7.42 -20.47 0.01
CA LEU A 61 6.00 -20.57 0.35
C LEU A 61 5.13 -20.71 -0.90
N PHE A 62 5.48 -20.03 -1.97
CA PHE A 62 4.80 -20.12 -3.25
C PHE A 62 4.94 -21.50 -3.88
N ASN A 63 6.15 -22.09 -3.87
CA ASN A 63 6.40 -23.45 -4.31
C ASN A 63 5.64 -24.48 -3.47
N LEU A 64 5.61 -24.30 -2.15
CA LEU A 64 4.87 -25.14 -1.25
C LEU A 64 3.37 -25.07 -1.54
N ALA A 65 2.83 -23.88 -1.69
CA ALA A 65 1.41 -23.68 -2.03
C ALA A 65 1.06 -24.30 -3.38
N HIS A 66 1.93 -24.18 -4.40
CA HIS A 66 1.75 -24.84 -5.69
C HIS A 66 1.65 -26.36 -5.56
N LYS A 67 2.56 -26.98 -4.79
CA LYS A 67 2.55 -28.44 -4.55
C LYS A 67 1.29 -28.87 -3.82
N LEU A 68 0.87 -28.13 -2.80
CA LEU A 68 -0.31 -28.46 -1.99
C LEU A 68 -1.61 -28.27 -2.75
N LEU A 69 -1.74 -27.20 -3.53
CA LEU A 69 -2.98 -26.84 -4.23
C LEU A 69 -3.07 -27.41 -5.65
N LYS A 70 -2.04 -28.13 -6.13
CA LYS A 70 -1.96 -28.73 -7.48
C LYS A 70 -2.29 -27.77 -8.62
N ARG A 71 -1.91 -26.48 -8.50
CA ARG A 71 -2.14 -25.44 -9.50
C ARG A 71 -0.90 -25.21 -10.36
N PRO A 72 -1.02 -24.67 -11.60
CA PRO A 72 0.13 -24.32 -12.42
C PRO A 72 1.04 -23.36 -11.69
N ASN A 73 2.36 -23.53 -11.83
CA ASN A 73 3.35 -22.76 -11.11
C ASN A 73 3.60 -21.39 -11.77
N PRO A 74 3.15 -20.27 -11.18
CA PRO A 74 3.33 -18.95 -11.74
C PRO A 74 4.60 -18.24 -11.20
N ILE A 75 5.66 -18.97 -10.80
CA ILE A 75 6.91 -18.37 -10.28
C ILE A 75 7.52 -17.40 -11.29
N SER A 76 7.33 -17.64 -12.58
CA SER A 76 7.87 -16.81 -13.65
C SER A 76 7.30 -15.39 -13.70
N ASP A 77 6.15 -15.13 -13.04
CA ASP A 77 5.49 -13.82 -13.06
C ASP A 77 6.03 -12.82 -12.03
N LEU A 78 6.92 -13.24 -11.14
CA LEU A 78 7.53 -12.44 -10.07
C LEU A 78 6.55 -11.71 -9.13
N SER A 79 5.27 -11.98 -9.23
CA SER A 79 4.25 -11.29 -8.43
C SER A 79 4.36 -11.58 -6.93
N ALA A 80 4.87 -12.76 -6.56
CA ALA A 80 5.18 -13.08 -5.17
C ALA A 80 6.31 -12.20 -4.63
N VAL A 81 7.33 -11.94 -5.46
CA VAL A 81 8.46 -11.09 -5.08
C VAL A 81 7.99 -9.66 -4.82
N VAL A 82 7.13 -9.12 -5.70
CA VAL A 82 6.55 -7.77 -5.52
C VAL A 82 5.73 -7.71 -4.22
N THR A 83 4.89 -8.72 -3.96
CA THR A 83 4.12 -8.80 -2.71
C THR A 83 5.03 -8.80 -1.48
N GLY A 84 6.14 -9.57 -1.52
CA GLY A 84 7.12 -9.61 -0.44
C GLY A 84 7.82 -8.31 -0.18
N ILE A 85 8.20 -7.61 -1.23
CA ILE A 85 8.85 -6.32 -1.10
C ILE A 85 7.89 -5.30 -0.48
N ILE A 86 6.66 -5.24 -0.96
CA ILE A 86 5.65 -4.34 -0.39
C ILE A 86 5.42 -4.68 1.08
N LEU A 87 5.34 -5.97 1.45
CA LEU A 87 5.21 -6.37 2.84
C LEU A 87 6.44 -6.00 3.67
N ALA A 88 7.66 -6.28 3.18
CA ALA A 88 8.91 -5.95 3.86
C ALA A 88 9.08 -4.43 4.07
N MET A 89 8.64 -3.61 3.11
CA MET A 89 8.63 -2.15 3.26
C MET A 89 7.57 -1.65 4.26
N ASN A 90 6.63 -2.48 4.64
CA ASN A 90 5.54 -2.13 5.57
C ASN A 90 5.71 -2.74 6.98
N VAL A 91 6.82 -3.36 7.27
CA VAL A 91 7.13 -3.91 8.61
C VAL A 91 8.38 -3.25 9.18
N PRO A 92 8.50 -3.16 10.52
CA PRO A 92 9.71 -2.64 11.18
C PRO A 92 10.93 -3.49 10.86
N VAL A 93 12.09 -2.84 10.70
CA VAL A 93 13.37 -3.48 10.35
C VAL A 93 13.79 -4.54 11.36
N GLY A 94 13.49 -4.32 12.65
CA GLY A 94 13.83 -5.25 13.75
C GLY A 94 12.88 -6.44 13.92
N MET A 95 11.96 -6.68 12.98
CA MET A 95 10.97 -7.76 13.11
C MET A 95 11.65 -9.14 12.98
N PRO A 96 11.39 -10.09 13.92
CA PRO A 96 11.95 -11.45 13.85
C PRO A 96 11.48 -12.18 12.58
N LEU A 97 12.40 -12.87 11.91
CA LEU A 97 12.14 -13.59 10.66
C LEU A 97 10.98 -14.61 10.77
N GLY A 98 10.86 -15.30 11.91
CA GLY A 98 9.77 -16.26 12.13
C GLY A 98 8.38 -15.63 12.10
N GLN A 99 8.25 -14.41 12.63
CA GLN A 99 6.99 -13.66 12.57
C GLN A 99 6.70 -13.19 11.13
N LEU A 100 7.72 -12.71 10.41
CA LEU A 100 7.58 -12.28 9.03
C LEU A 100 7.10 -13.41 8.12
N ILE A 101 7.63 -14.63 8.29
CA ILE A 101 7.20 -15.83 7.55
C ILE A 101 5.71 -16.09 7.74
N ILE A 102 5.14 -15.84 8.92
CA ILE A 102 3.70 -16.00 9.16
C ILE A 102 2.90 -14.98 8.31
N GLY A 103 3.35 -13.73 8.27
CA GLY A 103 2.74 -12.71 7.40
C GLY A 103 2.80 -13.06 5.93
N ASP A 104 3.96 -13.54 5.47
CA ASP A 104 4.17 -13.99 4.09
C ASP A 104 3.30 -15.20 3.75
N LEU A 105 3.16 -16.15 4.66
CA LEU A 105 2.30 -17.32 4.49
C LEU A 105 0.84 -16.90 4.28
N VAL A 106 0.35 -15.99 5.13
CA VAL A 106 -1.01 -15.47 4.97
C VAL A 106 -1.16 -14.73 3.64
N ALA A 107 -0.23 -13.85 3.31
CA ALA A 107 -0.27 -13.06 2.07
C ALA A 107 -0.29 -13.96 0.81
N ILE A 108 0.61 -14.93 0.75
CA ILE A 108 0.78 -15.76 -0.45
C ILE A 108 -0.17 -16.95 -0.49
N VAL A 109 -0.25 -17.74 0.60
CA VAL A 109 -1.04 -18.97 0.57
C VAL A 109 -2.52 -18.63 0.69
N ILE A 110 -2.91 -17.88 1.71
CA ILE A 110 -4.32 -17.63 2.00
C ILE A 110 -4.91 -16.61 1.01
N VAL A 111 -4.33 -15.40 0.90
CA VAL A 111 -4.97 -14.33 0.12
C VAL A 111 -4.77 -14.50 -1.38
N LYS A 112 -3.60 -14.98 -1.82
CA LYS A 112 -3.28 -15.06 -3.24
C LYS A 112 -3.59 -16.44 -3.83
N GLN A 113 -3.05 -17.53 -3.26
CA GLN A 113 -3.14 -18.85 -3.89
C GLN A 113 -4.48 -19.54 -3.70
N LEU A 114 -5.11 -19.43 -2.52
CA LEU A 114 -6.42 -20.07 -2.29
C LEU A 114 -7.50 -19.49 -3.22
N PHE A 115 -7.46 -18.20 -3.52
CA PHE A 115 -8.45 -17.53 -4.38
C PHE A 115 -8.20 -17.69 -5.89
N GLY A 116 -7.05 -18.23 -6.31
CA GLY A 116 -6.83 -18.48 -7.73
C GLY A 116 -5.52 -17.95 -8.29
N GLY A 117 -4.74 -17.21 -7.52
CA GLY A 117 -3.48 -16.61 -7.95
C GLY A 117 -3.64 -15.15 -8.38
N ILE A 118 -2.86 -14.75 -9.41
CA ILE A 118 -2.87 -13.36 -9.88
C ILE A 118 -4.25 -12.98 -10.40
N GLY A 119 -4.71 -11.81 -9.99
CA GLY A 119 -5.95 -11.22 -10.47
C GLY A 119 -7.23 -11.73 -9.79
N MET A 120 -7.13 -12.75 -8.91
CA MET A 120 -8.28 -13.34 -8.22
C MET A 120 -8.34 -13.02 -6.72
N ASN A 121 -7.40 -12.24 -6.20
CA ASN A 121 -7.36 -11.87 -4.81
C ASN A 121 -8.45 -10.83 -4.46
N PHE A 122 -9.15 -11.04 -3.35
CA PHE A 122 -10.21 -10.15 -2.86
C PHE A 122 -9.68 -8.86 -2.21
N ALA A 123 -8.43 -8.87 -1.78
CA ALA A 123 -7.72 -7.75 -1.19
C ALA A 123 -6.23 -7.81 -1.55
N ASN A 124 -5.51 -6.72 -1.34
CA ASN A 124 -4.07 -6.68 -1.55
C ASN A 124 -3.35 -7.65 -0.59
N PRO A 125 -2.60 -8.66 -1.09
CA PRO A 125 -2.01 -9.71 -0.27
C PRO A 125 -1.02 -9.19 0.77
N ALA A 126 -0.15 -8.24 0.39
CA ALA A 126 0.83 -7.65 1.30
C ALA A 126 0.14 -6.89 2.45
N LEU A 127 -0.98 -6.23 2.14
CA LEU A 127 -1.78 -5.50 3.11
C LEU A 127 -2.38 -6.44 4.16
N VAL A 128 -2.98 -7.55 3.73
CA VAL A 128 -3.55 -8.54 4.66
C VAL A 128 -2.46 -9.17 5.51
N GLY A 129 -1.31 -9.52 4.92
CA GLY A 129 -0.14 -10.01 5.66
C GLY A 129 0.30 -9.02 6.75
N ARG A 130 0.40 -7.72 6.43
CA ARG A 130 0.72 -6.66 7.40
C ARG A 130 -0.30 -6.60 8.54
N ILE A 131 -1.59 -6.64 8.22
CA ILE A 131 -2.66 -6.56 9.24
C ILE A 131 -2.59 -7.77 10.19
N VAL A 132 -2.38 -8.97 9.67
CA VAL A 132 -2.22 -10.17 10.49
C VAL A 132 -1.01 -10.04 11.42
N LEU A 133 0.12 -9.55 10.90
CA LEU A 133 1.31 -9.29 11.71
C LEU A 133 1.05 -8.23 12.80
N PHE A 134 0.32 -7.18 12.46
CA PHE A 134 -0.03 -6.11 13.39
C PHE A 134 -0.93 -6.59 14.53
N ILE A 135 -1.92 -7.43 14.22
CA ILE A 135 -2.83 -7.98 15.23
C ILE A 135 -2.13 -9.06 16.09
N SER A 136 -1.37 -9.95 15.43
CA SER A 136 -0.75 -11.10 16.12
C SER A 136 0.51 -10.74 16.90
N PHE A 137 1.29 -9.77 16.41
CA PHE A 137 2.60 -9.41 16.95
C PHE A 137 2.76 -7.90 17.19
N ALA A 138 1.76 -7.29 17.80
CA ALA A 138 1.72 -5.84 18.05
C ALA A 138 2.99 -5.32 18.76
N GLY A 139 3.56 -6.09 19.68
CA GLY A 139 4.80 -5.74 20.39
C GLY A 139 6.03 -5.63 19.48
N SER A 140 6.10 -6.43 18.42
CA SER A 140 7.19 -6.36 17.43
C SER A 140 6.92 -5.30 16.38
N MET A 141 5.65 -5.11 15.99
CA MET A 141 5.23 -4.11 14.99
C MET A 141 5.35 -2.66 15.48
N ASN A 142 5.36 -2.44 16.79
CA ASN A 142 5.50 -1.11 17.40
C ASN A 142 6.93 -0.80 17.87
N LYS A 143 7.93 -1.63 17.51
CA LYS A 143 9.34 -1.36 17.80
C LYS A 143 9.98 -0.60 16.66
N TRP A 144 10.10 0.70 16.81
CA TRP A 144 10.69 1.59 15.81
C TRP A 144 12.21 1.74 16.04
N VAL A 145 12.95 1.80 14.94
CA VAL A 145 14.37 2.16 14.94
C VAL A 145 14.46 3.62 14.51
N PHE A 146 15.12 4.43 15.33
CA PHE A 146 15.32 5.85 15.05
C PHE A 146 16.74 6.07 14.53
N PRO A 147 16.95 7.00 13.57
CA PRO A 147 18.27 7.47 13.21
C PRO A 147 18.93 8.15 14.41
N ASP A 148 20.23 7.96 14.63
CA ASP A 148 20.96 8.53 15.79
C ASP A 148 20.84 10.05 15.91
N ALA A 149 20.65 10.77 14.80
CA ALA A 149 20.40 12.20 14.78
C ALA A 149 19.05 12.63 15.40
N ALA A 150 18.12 11.70 15.57
CA ALA A 150 16.79 11.96 16.15
C ALA A 150 16.69 11.62 17.64
N VAL A 151 17.79 11.19 18.28
CA VAL A 151 17.80 10.76 19.69
C VAL A 151 17.46 11.90 20.65
N ASP A 152 17.71 13.14 20.28
CA ASP A 152 17.37 14.32 21.08
C ASP A 152 15.91 14.77 20.94
N GLN A 153 15.16 14.20 20.01
CA GLN A 153 13.74 14.50 19.84
C GLN A 153 12.87 13.47 20.55
N LEU A 154 12.59 13.80 21.80
CA LEU A 154 11.44 13.39 22.61
C LEU A 154 10.63 12.22 22.05
N SER A 155 10.85 11.10 22.72
CA SER A 155 9.94 9.97 22.76
C SER A 155 10.00 9.00 21.56
N LYS A 156 10.12 7.78 21.91
CA LYS A 156 9.92 6.52 21.20
C LYS A 156 8.56 6.39 20.46
N ALA A 157 8.01 7.50 19.99
CA ALA A 157 6.71 7.57 19.32
C ALA A 157 6.88 7.98 17.85
N THR A 158 6.05 7.41 16.98
CA THR A 158 5.96 7.87 15.58
C THR A 158 5.42 9.30 15.52
N PRO A 159 5.69 10.08 14.45
CA PRO A 159 5.17 11.45 14.30
C PRO A 159 3.65 11.57 14.51
N LEU A 160 2.89 10.51 14.20
CA LEU A 160 1.44 10.47 14.42
C LEU A 160 1.03 10.33 15.89
N ALA A 161 1.92 9.84 16.76
CA ALA A 161 1.66 9.68 18.19
C ALA A 161 2.17 10.86 19.02
N VAL A 162 2.76 11.88 18.39
CA VAL A 162 3.22 13.08 19.07
C VAL A 162 2.03 13.98 19.37
N ALA A 163 1.90 14.37 20.64
CA ALA A 163 0.77 15.19 21.12
C ALA A 163 0.70 16.59 20.46
N ASP A 164 1.85 17.17 20.15
CA ASP A 164 1.97 18.49 19.54
C ASP A 164 2.58 18.44 18.14
N PRO A 165 1.78 18.38 17.06
CA PRO A 165 2.28 18.37 15.69
C PRO A 165 3.13 19.59 15.32
N SER A 166 2.91 20.73 15.98
CA SER A 166 3.63 21.99 15.72
C SER A 166 5.13 21.91 16.00
N LYS A 167 5.58 20.94 16.79
CA LYS A 167 7.00 20.73 17.12
C LYS A 167 7.75 19.92 16.06
N LEU A 168 7.03 19.32 15.10
CA LEU A 168 7.63 18.50 14.05
C LEU A 168 8.05 19.35 12.86
N SER A 169 9.28 19.19 12.42
CA SER A 169 9.77 19.83 11.20
C SER A 169 9.19 19.14 9.97
N LEU A 170 8.49 19.87 9.10
CA LEU A 170 7.97 19.34 7.83
C LEU A 170 9.09 18.88 6.89
N LEU A 171 10.26 19.55 6.96
CA LEU A 171 11.42 19.15 6.16
C LEU A 171 11.96 17.79 6.60
N ASP A 172 12.06 17.55 7.91
CA ASP A 172 12.54 16.27 8.43
C ASP A 172 11.58 15.14 8.10
N LEU A 173 10.26 15.40 8.16
CA LEU A 173 9.24 14.42 7.72
C LEU A 173 9.34 14.15 6.22
N PHE A 174 9.55 15.18 5.40
CA PHE A 174 9.69 15.03 3.96
C PHE A 174 10.96 14.29 3.56
N MET A 175 12.07 14.53 4.27
CA MET A 175 13.36 13.92 4.04
C MET A 175 13.49 12.52 4.67
N GLY A 176 12.61 12.18 5.63
CA GLY A 176 12.62 10.87 6.27
C GLY A 176 13.49 10.75 7.51
N ILE A 177 13.78 11.86 8.18
CA ILE A 177 14.56 11.90 9.43
C ILE A 177 13.60 11.70 10.62
N HIS A 178 12.90 10.58 10.65
CA HIS A 178 11.98 10.23 11.74
C HIS A 178 11.84 8.71 11.86
N GLY A 179 11.35 8.26 13.01
CA GLY A 179 11.06 6.83 13.23
C GLY A 179 9.83 6.38 12.47
N GLY A 180 9.90 5.21 11.85
CA GLY A 180 8.80 4.63 11.09
C GLY A 180 9.20 3.33 10.41
N VAL A 181 8.31 2.84 9.56
CA VAL A 181 8.58 1.69 8.69
C VAL A 181 9.37 2.15 7.48
N LEU A 182 10.22 1.29 6.92
CA LEU A 182 11.12 1.63 5.81
C LEU A 182 10.39 2.31 4.64
N GLY A 183 9.22 1.82 4.26
CA GLY A 183 8.43 2.37 3.15
C GLY A 183 7.69 3.67 3.46
N GLU A 184 7.63 4.07 4.73
CA GLU A 184 6.87 5.25 5.16
C GLU A 184 7.75 6.46 5.44
N THR A 185 9.04 6.25 5.74
CA THR A 185 9.91 7.30 6.28
C THR A 185 10.25 8.38 5.27
N CYS A 186 10.51 8.06 4.01
CA CYS A 186 10.95 9.05 3.02
C CYS A 186 9.84 9.46 2.05
N ALA A 187 9.13 10.54 2.36
CA ALA A 187 8.09 11.08 1.49
C ALA A 187 8.64 11.50 0.11
N LEU A 188 9.85 12.04 0.04
CA LEU A 188 10.52 12.40 -1.21
C LEU A 188 10.64 11.21 -2.15
N ALA A 189 11.11 10.06 -1.66
CA ALA A 189 11.26 8.85 -2.46
C ALA A 189 9.91 8.33 -2.98
N ILE A 190 8.86 8.40 -2.15
CA ILE A 190 7.49 8.01 -2.55
C ILE A 190 6.96 8.93 -3.66
N VAL A 191 7.20 10.25 -3.55
CA VAL A 191 6.78 11.23 -4.57
C VAL A 191 7.53 10.99 -5.88
N LEU A 192 8.83 10.73 -5.85
CA LEU A 192 9.60 10.37 -7.05
C LEU A 192 9.07 9.07 -7.69
N GLY A 193 8.75 8.07 -6.87
CA GLY A 193 8.09 6.85 -7.32
C GLY A 193 6.72 7.10 -7.96
N LEU A 194 5.90 7.98 -7.37
CA LEU A 194 4.63 8.40 -7.95
C LEU A 194 4.80 9.05 -9.33
N ILE A 195 5.73 10.00 -9.44
CA ILE A 195 6.03 10.68 -10.71
C ILE A 195 6.43 9.67 -11.78
N TYR A 196 7.32 8.73 -11.43
CA TYR A 196 7.75 7.68 -12.36
C TYR A 196 6.58 6.79 -12.79
N LEU A 197 5.76 6.29 -11.86
CA LEU A 197 4.63 5.41 -12.15
C LEU A 197 3.54 6.10 -12.99
N VAL A 198 3.31 7.40 -12.78
CA VAL A 198 2.38 8.19 -13.58
C VAL A 198 2.95 8.48 -14.97
N ALA A 199 4.24 8.81 -15.08
CA ALA A 199 4.92 9.07 -16.35
C ALA A 199 4.94 7.82 -17.24
N THR A 200 5.14 6.64 -16.65
CA THR A 200 5.06 5.35 -17.35
C THR A 200 3.64 4.87 -17.61
N LYS A 201 2.62 5.64 -17.19
CA LYS A 201 1.19 5.28 -17.30
C LYS A 201 0.83 3.95 -16.63
N THR A 202 1.61 3.52 -15.66
CA THR A 202 1.37 2.30 -14.89
C THR A 202 0.20 2.48 -13.93
N ILE A 203 0.10 3.66 -13.31
CA ILE A 203 -1.00 4.00 -12.39
C ILE A 203 -1.70 5.28 -12.82
N SER A 204 -2.96 5.43 -12.38
CA SER A 204 -3.73 6.66 -12.54
C SER A 204 -3.54 7.55 -11.31
N ILE A 205 -3.21 8.83 -11.52
CA ILE A 205 -3.06 9.82 -10.45
C ILE A 205 -4.37 10.06 -9.67
N ALA A 206 -5.52 9.66 -10.21
CA ALA A 206 -6.84 9.94 -9.64
C ALA A 206 -6.99 9.37 -8.21
N ILE A 207 -6.51 8.14 -7.95
CA ILE A 207 -6.61 7.52 -6.62
C ILE A 207 -5.69 8.21 -5.61
N PRO A 208 -4.36 8.35 -5.86
CA PRO A 208 -3.47 9.03 -4.93
C PRO A 208 -3.90 10.46 -4.64
N ALA A 209 -4.27 11.22 -5.68
CA ALA A 209 -4.67 12.62 -5.51
C ALA A 209 -5.97 12.78 -4.71
N SER A 210 -7.00 11.96 -5.00
CA SER A 210 -8.27 12.02 -4.27
C SER A 210 -8.13 11.51 -2.84
N TYR A 211 -7.31 10.48 -2.60
CA TYR A 211 -7.09 9.94 -1.27
C TYR A 211 -6.32 10.91 -0.37
N VAL A 212 -5.12 11.34 -0.81
CA VAL A 212 -4.28 12.27 -0.05
C VAL A 212 -4.99 13.61 0.12
N GLY A 213 -5.62 14.12 -0.96
CA GLY A 213 -6.37 15.38 -0.92
C GLY A 213 -7.55 15.35 0.05
N SER A 214 -8.30 14.26 0.11
CA SER A 214 -9.43 14.15 1.06
C SER A 214 -8.95 14.08 2.51
N VAL A 215 -7.90 13.31 2.83
CA VAL A 215 -7.32 13.29 4.18
C VAL A 215 -6.84 14.68 4.58
N PHE A 216 -6.10 15.38 3.69
CA PHE A 216 -5.64 16.74 3.93
C PHE A 216 -6.80 17.69 4.26
N VAL A 217 -7.87 17.68 3.44
CA VAL A 217 -9.05 18.55 3.64
C VAL A 217 -9.74 18.25 4.96
N PHE A 218 -9.95 16.97 5.29
CA PHE A 218 -10.59 16.60 6.55
C PHE A 218 -9.78 17.01 7.78
N TYR A 219 -8.45 16.83 7.74
CA TYR A 219 -7.58 17.31 8.82
C TYR A 219 -7.59 18.82 8.92
N LEU A 220 -7.54 19.54 7.80
CA LEU A 220 -7.60 21.01 7.78
C LEU A 220 -8.92 21.53 8.40
N ILE A 221 -10.04 20.89 8.10
CA ILE A 221 -11.34 21.27 8.68
C ILE A 221 -11.38 20.97 10.19
N ALA A 222 -10.84 19.82 10.61
CA ALA A 222 -10.89 19.38 12.00
C ALA A 222 -9.95 20.16 12.92
N THR A 223 -8.71 20.40 12.46
CA THR A 223 -7.68 21.06 13.27
C THR A 223 -7.61 22.59 13.07
N LYS A 224 -8.14 23.08 11.92
CA LYS A 224 -8.03 24.49 11.47
C LYS A 224 -6.58 24.97 11.39
N ASP A 225 -5.63 24.06 11.32
CA ASP A 225 -4.20 24.34 11.24
C ASP A 225 -3.58 23.62 10.04
N LEU A 226 -2.95 24.43 9.18
CA LEU A 226 -2.32 23.93 7.96
C LEU A 226 -1.14 23.00 8.25
N HIS A 227 -0.36 23.34 9.30
CA HIS A 227 0.81 22.57 9.68
C HIS A 227 0.42 21.16 10.13
N SER A 228 -0.58 21.05 10.99
CA SER A 228 -1.12 19.78 11.48
C SER A 228 -1.68 18.92 10.35
N ALA A 229 -2.37 19.53 9.37
CA ALA A 229 -2.87 18.81 8.21
C ALA A 229 -1.73 18.27 7.32
N LEU A 230 -0.66 19.03 7.12
CA LEU A 230 0.53 18.59 6.38
C LEU A 230 1.28 17.47 7.13
N VAL A 231 1.45 17.59 8.44
CA VAL A 231 2.03 16.54 9.28
C VAL A 231 1.22 15.25 9.15
N ALA A 232 -0.10 15.31 9.21
CA ALA A 232 -0.96 14.13 9.07
C ALA A 232 -0.84 13.44 7.70
N VAL A 233 -0.56 14.20 6.64
CA VAL A 233 -0.33 13.67 5.28
C VAL A 233 1.05 13.05 5.15
N LEU A 234 2.09 13.72 5.66
CA LEU A 234 3.48 13.29 5.53
C LEU A 234 3.85 12.17 6.51
N SER A 235 3.03 11.97 7.56
CA SER A 235 3.30 10.99 8.61
C SER A 235 2.57 9.68 8.38
N GLY A 236 3.23 8.58 8.76
CA GLY A 236 2.72 7.21 8.64
C GLY A 236 2.56 6.75 7.19
N GLY A 237 1.93 5.60 7.01
CA GLY A 237 1.81 4.92 5.73
C GLY A 237 0.85 5.53 4.70
N LEU A 238 0.37 6.77 4.89
CA LEU A 238 -0.62 7.36 3.98
C LEU A 238 -0.09 7.48 2.54
N LEU A 239 1.06 8.10 2.35
CA LEU A 239 1.66 8.30 1.03
C LEU A 239 2.02 6.97 0.38
N PHE A 240 2.66 6.08 1.13
CA PHE A 240 3.02 4.75 0.63
C PHE A 240 1.76 3.94 0.26
N GLY A 241 0.77 3.92 1.14
CA GLY A 241 -0.52 3.25 0.89
C GLY A 241 -1.27 3.83 -0.30
N ALA A 242 -1.28 5.15 -0.47
CA ALA A 242 -1.95 5.82 -1.59
C ALA A 242 -1.29 5.52 -2.94
N VAL A 243 0.05 5.44 -2.99
CA VAL A 243 0.80 5.26 -4.24
C VAL A 243 0.95 3.80 -4.64
N PHE A 244 1.31 2.91 -3.70
CA PHE A 244 1.70 1.54 -4.02
C PHE A 244 0.64 0.48 -3.67
N MET A 245 -0.28 0.78 -2.75
CA MET A 245 -1.26 -0.21 -2.29
C MET A 245 -2.68 0.09 -2.78
N ALA A 246 -3.13 1.35 -2.76
CA ALA A 246 -4.46 1.74 -3.22
C ALA A 246 -4.60 1.68 -4.76
N THR A 247 -3.49 1.74 -5.47
CA THR A 247 -3.44 1.69 -6.94
C THR A 247 -3.28 0.28 -7.51
N ASP A 248 -3.38 -0.75 -6.67
CA ASP A 248 -3.35 -2.14 -7.13
C ASP A 248 -4.50 -2.38 -8.14
N TYR A 249 -4.15 -2.85 -9.34
CA TYR A 249 -5.10 -3.00 -10.44
C TYR A 249 -6.21 -4.02 -10.17
N VAL A 250 -5.97 -5.01 -9.29
CA VAL A 250 -6.97 -6.04 -8.94
C VAL A 250 -7.99 -5.50 -7.95
N THR A 251 -7.54 -4.72 -6.97
CA THR A 251 -8.33 -4.28 -5.82
C THR A 251 -8.73 -2.81 -5.88
N SER A 252 -8.59 -2.16 -7.06
CA SER A 252 -9.03 -0.78 -7.29
C SER A 252 -10.12 -0.68 -8.36
N PRO A 253 -10.95 0.37 -8.34
CA PRO A 253 -12.01 0.57 -9.35
C PRO A 253 -11.47 0.81 -10.76
N PHE A 254 -12.22 0.34 -11.78
CA PHE A 254 -11.82 0.48 -13.17
C PHE A 254 -12.12 1.86 -13.75
N THR A 255 -13.25 2.47 -13.36
CA THR A 255 -13.71 3.75 -13.92
C THR A 255 -13.06 4.94 -13.24
N LEU A 256 -12.85 6.05 -13.96
CA LEU A 256 -12.31 7.28 -13.37
C LEU A 256 -13.19 7.80 -12.23
N LYS A 257 -14.51 7.77 -12.41
CA LYS A 257 -15.47 8.16 -11.36
C LYS A 257 -15.35 7.23 -10.14
N GLY A 258 -15.23 5.91 -10.37
CA GLY A 258 -15.02 4.94 -9.30
C GLY A 258 -13.72 5.20 -8.54
N LYS A 259 -12.62 5.52 -9.23
CA LYS A 259 -11.33 5.84 -8.63
C LYS A 259 -11.40 7.07 -7.71
N LEU A 260 -12.11 8.12 -8.14
CA LEU A 260 -12.30 9.32 -7.32
C LEU A 260 -13.15 9.02 -6.08
N VAL A 261 -14.29 8.32 -6.25
CA VAL A 261 -15.15 7.92 -5.13
C VAL A 261 -14.39 7.03 -4.14
N TYR A 262 -13.63 6.06 -4.65
CA TYR A 262 -12.80 5.17 -3.84
C TYR A 262 -11.75 5.94 -3.03
N GLY A 263 -11.02 6.86 -3.67
CA GLY A 263 -10.00 7.66 -2.99
C GLY A 263 -10.59 8.57 -1.91
N VAL A 264 -11.73 9.23 -2.18
CA VAL A 264 -12.41 10.06 -1.17
C VAL A 264 -12.93 9.19 -0.01
N ALA A 265 -13.54 8.04 -0.29
CA ALA A 265 -14.01 7.13 0.74
C ALA A 265 -12.86 6.58 1.60
N LEU A 266 -11.71 6.23 0.98
CA LEU A 266 -10.48 5.89 1.70
C LEU A 266 -10.06 7.01 2.66
N GLY A 267 -10.09 8.27 2.18
CA GLY A 267 -9.74 9.42 3.00
C GLY A 267 -10.64 9.60 4.20
N ILE A 268 -11.97 9.44 4.02
CA ILE A 268 -12.94 9.51 5.12
C ILE A 268 -12.66 8.44 6.16
N VAL A 269 -12.49 7.18 5.72
CA VAL A 269 -12.26 6.06 6.65
C VAL A 269 -10.91 6.21 7.37
N THR A 270 -9.85 6.60 6.65
CA THR A 270 -8.53 6.82 7.25
C THR A 270 -8.57 7.96 8.28
N PHE A 271 -9.22 9.07 7.94
CA PHE A 271 -9.40 10.20 8.86
C PHE A 271 -10.18 9.75 10.09
N ALA A 272 -11.29 9.04 9.92
CA ALA A 272 -12.11 8.55 11.03
C ALA A 272 -11.31 7.64 11.98
N ILE A 273 -10.52 6.71 11.45
CA ILE A 273 -9.69 5.80 12.26
C ILE A 273 -8.60 6.58 13.00
N ARG A 274 -7.92 7.52 12.32
CA ARG A 274 -6.82 8.30 12.92
C ARG A 274 -7.31 9.34 13.94
N TYR A 275 -8.45 9.98 13.69
CA TYR A 275 -8.94 11.10 14.51
C TYR A 275 -9.75 10.63 15.72
N TRP A 276 -10.60 9.60 15.54
CA TRP A 276 -11.45 9.07 16.60
C TRP A 276 -11.00 7.69 17.12
N GLY A 277 -10.21 6.97 16.38
CA GLY A 277 -9.76 5.63 16.75
C GLY A 277 -8.56 5.64 17.68
N SER A 278 -8.34 4.50 18.33
CA SER A 278 -7.16 4.27 19.18
C SER A 278 -5.89 3.90 18.39
N TYR A 279 -6.02 3.66 17.09
CA TYR A 279 -4.91 3.27 16.23
C TYR A 279 -4.34 4.50 15.52
N THR A 280 -3.07 4.77 15.74
CA THR A 280 -2.34 5.86 15.07
C THR A 280 -2.21 5.63 13.56
N GLU A 281 -2.11 4.38 13.12
CA GLU A 281 -2.06 3.99 11.72
C GLU A 281 -3.38 3.38 11.24
N GLY A 282 -4.26 4.19 10.66
CA GLY A 282 -5.53 3.73 10.11
C GLY A 282 -5.47 3.26 8.65
N VAL A 283 -4.37 3.53 7.92
CA VAL A 283 -4.28 3.35 6.46
C VAL A 283 -4.49 1.91 6.04
N SER A 284 -3.85 0.97 6.71
CA SER A 284 -3.95 -0.46 6.36
C SER A 284 -5.36 -1.00 6.54
N PHE A 285 -6.02 -0.63 7.63
CA PHE A 285 -7.40 -1.04 7.89
C PHE A 285 -8.39 -0.38 6.94
N ALA A 286 -8.19 0.91 6.64
CA ALA A 286 -9.00 1.63 5.66
C ALA A 286 -8.90 1.01 4.25
N LEU A 287 -7.68 0.69 3.82
CA LEU A 287 -7.44 0.04 2.53
C LEU A 287 -8.10 -1.35 2.47
N LEU A 288 -7.95 -2.17 3.51
CA LEU A 288 -8.58 -3.49 3.54
C LEU A 288 -10.11 -3.37 3.47
N PHE A 289 -10.67 -2.49 4.28
CA PHE A 289 -12.11 -2.24 4.29
C PHE A 289 -12.60 -1.80 2.91
N MET A 290 -11.94 -0.82 2.31
CA MET A 290 -12.33 -0.30 1.01
C MET A 290 -12.09 -1.26 -0.16
N ASN A 291 -11.10 -2.16 -0.08
CA ASN A 291 -10.92 -3.21 -1.09
C ASN A 291 -12.16 -4.12 -1.18
N LEU A 292 -12.82 -4.41 -0.06
CA LEU A 292 -14.06 -5.20 -0.04
C LEU A 292 -15.24 -4.47 -0.70
N TRP A 293 -15.21 -3.13 -0.72
CA TRP A 293 -16.26 -2.30 -1.32
C TRP A 293 -16.05 -2.03 -2.81
N VAL A 294 -14.88 -2.34 -3.37
CA VAL A 294 -14.57 -2.08 -4.78
C VAL A 294 -15.59 -2.69 -5.75
N PRO A 295 -16.09 -3.94 -5.58
CA PRO A 295 -17.12 -4.48 -6.47
C PRO A 295 -18.38 -3.60 -6.52
N TYR A 296 -18.84 -3.14 -5.36
CA TYR A 296 -20.02 -2.25 -5.27
C TYR A 296 -19.78 -0.89 -5.92
N ILE A 297 -18.57 -0.31 -5.75
CA ILE A 297 -18.19 0.94 -6.39
C ILE A 297 -18.15 0.78 -7.91
N ASN A 298 -17.65 -0.35 -8.41
CA ASN A 298 -17.64 -0.65 -9.83
C ASN A 298 -19.06 -0.77 -10.40
N ASP A 299 -19.98 -1.40 -9.69
CA ASP A 299 -21.38 -1.52 -10.12
C ASP A 299 -22.08 -0.15 -10.15
N LEU A 300 -21.84 0.69 -9.14
CA LEU A 300 -22.39 2.05 -9.08
C LEU A 300 -21.84 2.97 -10.18
N THR A 301 -20.58 2.78 -10.56
CA THR A 301 -19.88 3.64 -11.53
C THR A 301 -19.76 3.02 -12.90
N ARG A 302 -20.44 1.89 -13.15
CA ARG A 302 -20.42 1.17 -14.41
C ARG A 302 -20.90 2.06 -15.55
N GLN A 303 -20.11 2.12 -16.62
CA GLN A 303 -20.48 2.82 -17.84
C GLN A 303 -21.49 1.98 -18.61
N THR A 304 -22.52 2.63 -19.13
CA THR A 304 -23.47 1.97 -20.02
C THR A 304 -22.76 1.60 -21.33
N PRO A 305 -22.84 0.34 -21.80
CA PRO A 305 -22.25 -0.06 -23.08
C PRO A 305 -22.84 0.76 -24.22
N TYR A 306 -22.04 0.97 -25.28
CA TYR A 306 -22.53 1.62 -26.50
C TYR A 306 -23.72 0.84 -27.07
N GLY A 307 -24.82 1.52 -27.37
CA GLY A 307 -26.05 0.90 -27.85
C GLY A 307 -27.00 0.34 -26.77
N TYR A 308 -26.69 0.54 -25.48
CA TYR A 308 -27.60 0.16 -24.40
C TYR A 308 -28.87 1.03 -24.41
N ILE A 309 -30.00 0.44 -24.77
CA ILE A 309 -31.31 1.07 -24.62
C ILE A 309 -31.83 0.76 -23.22
N LYS A 310 -31.98 1.82 -22.39
CA LYS A 310 -32.60 1.64 -21.07
C LYS A 310 -33.97 1.00 -21.22
N PRO A 311 -34.26 -0.15 -20.55
CA PRO A 311 -35.61 -0.67 -20.55
C PRO A 311 -36.56 0.42 -20.03
N ALA A 312 -37.64 0.67 -20.75
CA ALA A 312 -38.68 1.61 -20.32
C ALA A 312 -39.09 1.23 -18.89
N LYS A 313 -39.08 2.19 -17.95
CA LYS A 313 -39.65 1.96 -16.63
C LYS A 313 -41.05 1.40 -16.83
N LYS A 314 -41.29 0.13 -16.47
CA LYS A 314 -42.66 -0.39 -16.38
C LYS A 314 -43.41 0.63 -15.52
N ALA A 315 -44.36 1.33 -16.14
CA ALA A 315 -45.31 2.14 -15.41
C ALA A 315 -45.86 1.24 -14.31
N LYS A 316 -45.82 1.71 -13.06
CA LYS A 316 -46.54 1.08 -11.98
C LYS A 316 -48.02 1.18 -12.38
N GLU A 317 -48.52 0.16 -13.06
CA GLU A 317 -49.94 -0.02 -13.26
C GLU A 317 -50.57 -0.15 -11.87
N GLY A 318 -51.50 0.70 -11.65
CA GLY A 318 -52.15 1.01 -10.41
C GLY A 318 -52.59 -0.21 -9.61
N ALA A 319 -52.14 -0.26 -8.40
CA ALA A 319 -52.92 -0.83 -7.33
C ALA A 319 -54.02 0.20 -6.98
N GLY A 320 -55.06 0.13 -7.73
CA GLY A 320 -56.33 0.80 -7.45
C GLY A 320 -57.42 -0.23 -7.78
N LYS A 321 -57.75 -1.01 -6.76
CA LYS A 321 -59.10 -1.50 -6.49
C LYS A 321 -59.07 -2.18 -5.14
#